data_5af7f680f006c57da417a64a40c95a2a
#
_entry.id   5af7f680f006c57da417a64a40c95a2a
#
_cell.length_a   1.000
_cell.length_b   1.000
_cell.length_c   1.000
_cell.angle_alpha   90.00
_cell.angle_beta   90.00
_cell.angle_gamma   90.00
#
_symmetry.space_group_name_H-M   'P 1'
#
loop_
_entity.id
_entity.type
_entity.pdbx_description
1 polymer ?
#
loop_
_entity_poly.entity_id
_entity_poly.type
_entity_poly.pdbx_seq_one_letter_code
_entity_poly.pdbx_strand_id
1 'polypeptide(L)'
;MCGIVGIVSQTPVNQAIYDALTVLQHRGQDAAGIVTIDDENRFRLRKANGLVSDVFQQVHMLRLAGNTGIGHVRYPTAGSSSVSEAQPFYVNSPYGLTLVHNGNLTNSLELKEKLFNLARRHVNTNSDSELLLNILAYHLDQPQKYALTPQDIFNAVKQTHKDIRGAYACIAMIIDHGMVAFRDPHGIRPLVLGKREEHGKTEYMFASESVALDVVGFEFVRDVAPGEAIFITFNGELYAQQCADNPVLTPCIFEYVYFARPDSCIDGVSVYAARVHMGQRLGEKIAREWQDIDIDVVIPVPETSNDIALRIANVLNKPYRQGFVKNRYVGRTFIMPGQAQRVSSVRRKLNTIAAEFKGKNVLLVDDSIVRGTTSEQIVEMARAAGAKKVYFASAAPEIRYPNVYGIDMPTRSELIAYERNTDEIAKLIGVDKLVFQDLADLTGSVQQENPAIKAFDCSVFTGCYVTGDITEDYLDNIAEQRNDAAKKKREKDSSNLEIHNER
;
A
#
# COMPACT_ATOMS: atom_id res chain seq x y z
N MET A 1 -0.35 -3.86 -0.62
CA MET A 1 0.49 -2.66 -0.39
C MET A 1 1.21 -2.83 0.91
N CYS A 2 2.43 -2.31 1.03
CA CYS A 2 3.27 -2.47 2.20
C CYS A 2 3.36 -1.16 3.01
N GLY A 3 3.82 -1.22 4.26
CA GLY A 3 4.21 -0.08 5.06
C GLY A 3 5.70 -0.13 5.37
N ILE A 4 6.40 0.98 5.19
CA ILE A 4 7.82 1.11 5.47
C ILE A 4 8.09 2.24 6.45
N VAL A 5 9.14 2.06 7.25
CA VAL A 5 9.62 3.02 8.25
C VAL A 5 11.14 3.01 8.26
N GLY A 6 11.77 4.17 8.46
CA GLY A 6 13.20 4.29 8.72
C GLY A 6 13.47 5.42 9.71
N ILE A 7 14.32 5.20 10.70
CA ILE A 7 14.64 6.18 11.73
C ILE A 7 16.15 6.29 11.92
N VAL A 8 16.66 7.53 11.94
CA VAL A 8 18.02 7.90 12.38
C VAL A 8 17.87 8.75 13.62
N SER A 9 18.37 8.28 14.75
CA SER A 9 18.17 8.84 16.09
C SER A 9 19.46 8.83 16.91
N GLN A 10 19.43 9.44 18.09
CA GLN A 10 20.48 9.37 19.10
C GLN A 10 20.17 8.33 20.19
N THR A 11 18.97 7.81 20.20
CA THR A 11 18.46 6.81 21.16
C THR A 11 18.01 5.54 20.44
N PRO A 12 17.89 4.40 21.13
CA PRO A 12 17.46 3.14 20.50
C PRO A 12 16.13 3.26 19.80
N VAL A 13 16.08 2.83 18.52
CA VAL A 13 14.91 3.03 17.62
C VAL A 13 13.96 1.84 17.56
N ASN A 14 14.31 0.71 18.15
CA ASN A 14 13.52 -0.53 18.04
C ASN A 14 12.05 -0.35 18.45
N GLN A 15 11.78 0.30 19.60
CA GLN A 15 10.41 0.53 20.06
C GLN A 15 9.67 1.51 19.15
N ALA A 16 10.29 2.61 18.75
CA ALA A 16 9.70 3.58 17.85
C ALA A 16 9.32 2.96 16.49
N ILE A 17 10.19 2.09 15.93
CA ILE A 17 9.87 1.37 14.69
C ILE A 17 8.73 0.38 14.91
N TYR A 18 8.71 -0.35 16.03
CA TYR A 18 7.61 -1.26 16.37
C TYR A 18 6.27 -0.52 16.45
N ASP A 19 6.22 0.62 17.12
CA ASP A 19 5.00 1.42 17.29
C ASP A 19 4.53 1.99 15.95
N ALA A 20 5.45 2.53 15.14
CA ALA A 20 5.16 3.01 13.81
C ALA A 20 4.64 1.91 12.87
N LEU A 21 5.24 0.71 12.89
CA LEU A 21 4.77 -0.43 12.09
C LEU A 21 3.40 -0.93 12.59
N THR A 22 3.12 -0.88 13.89
CA THR A 22 1.82 -1.22 14.45
C THR A 22 0.72 -0.28 13.92
N VAL A 23 1.01 1.00 13.81
CA VAL A 23 0.10 2.00 13.21
C VAL A 23 -0.08 1.76 11.71
N LEU A 24 0.97 1.34 11.01
CA LEU A 24 0.93 0.99 9.59
C LEU A 24 0.43 -0.44 9.30
N GLN A 25 -0.03 -1.19 10.32
CA GLN A 25 -0.45 -2.59 10.15
C GLN A 25 -1.61 -2.78 9.16
N HIS A 26 -2.42 -1.74 8.93
CA HIS A 26 -3.49 -1.74 7.92
C HIS A 26 -2.93 -1.91 6.49
N ARG A 27 -1.68 -1.51 6.24
CA ARG A 27 -1.00 -1.64 4.93
C ARG A 27 -0.48 -3.05 4.68
N GLY A 28 -0.15 -3.81 5.73
CA GLY A 28 0.38 -5.17 5.58
C GLY A 28 0.16 -6.03 6.83
N GLN A 29 -0.30 -7.27 6.66
CA GLN A 29 -0.64 -8.21 7.75
C GLN A 29 -0.07 -9.62 7.55
N ASP A 30 0.74 -9.82 6.50
CA ASP A 30 1.28 -11.11 6.12
C ASP A 30 2.61 -11.41 6.81
N ALA A 31 3.49 -10.44 6.85
CA ALA A 31 4.79 -10.53 7.49
C ALA A 31 5.24 -9.17 8.03
N ALA A 32 6.11 -9.18 9.02
CA ALA A 32 6.76 -7.99 9.54
C ALA A 32 8.27 -8.23 9.72
N GLY A 33 9.06 -7.16 9.60
CA GLY A 33 10.49 -7.21 9.81
C GLY A 33 11.06 -5.88 10.27
N ILE A 34 12.08 -5.95 11.12
CA ILE A 34 12.87 -4.81 11.60
C ILE A 34 14.34 -5.18 11.47
N VAL A 35 15.16 -4.24 11.01
CA VAL A 35 16.61 -4.32 11.11
C VAL A 35 17.15 -3.03 11.71
N THR A 36 18.09 -3.15 12.63
CA THR A 36 18.81 -2.04 13.27
C THR A 36 20.32 -2.21 13.06
N ILE A 37 21.07 -1.12 13.22
CA ILE A 37 22.54 -1.13 13.25
C ILE A 37 22.98 -0.91 14.69
N ASP A 38 23.75 -1.85 15.25
CA ASP A 38 24.29 -1.74 16.61
C ASP A 38 25.59 -0.89 16.65
N ASP A 39 26.10 -0.64 17.86
CA ASP A 39 27.31 0.16 18.10
C ASP A 39 28.59 -0.46 17.52
N GLU A 40 28.55 -1.73 17.11
CA GLU A 40 29.66 -2.43 16.44
C GLU A 40 29.48 -2.44 14.90
N ASN A 41 28.59 -1.59 14.35
CA ASN A 41 28.23 -1.51 12.93
C ASN A 41 27.74 -2.83 12.35
N ARG A 42 26.97 -3.62 13.13
CA ARG A 42 26.38 -4.88 12.69
C ARG A 42 24.87 -4.74 12.54
N PHE A 43 24.33 -5.33 11.47
CA PHE A 43 22.88 -5.45 11.31
C PHE A 43 22.30 -6.48 12.29
N ARG A 44 21.28 -6.07 13.02
CA ARG A 44 20.42 -6.91 13.85
C ARG A 44 19.06 -7.04 13.19
N LEU A 45 18.79 -8.19 12.59
CA LEU A 45 17.59 -8.45 11.80
C LEU A 45 16.66 -9.43 12.49
N ARG A 46 15.38 -9.08 12.57
CA ARG A 46 14.29 -10.00 12.87
C ARG A 46 13.18 -9.80 11.85
N LYS A 47 12.75 -10.88 11.19
CA LYS A 47 11.57 -10.91 10.31
C LYS A 47 10.89 -12.26 10.37
N ALA A 48 9.54 -12.27 10.24
CA ALA A 48 8.73 -13.49 10.20
C ALA A 48 7.34 -13.18 9.63
N ASN A 49 6.58 -14.22 9.31
CA ASN A 49 5.17 -14.11 8.98
C ASN A 49 4.36 -13.81 10.24
N GLY A 50 3.31 -13.00 10.11
CA GLY A 50 2.40 -12.59 11.17
C GLY A 50 2.30 -11.07 11.32
N LEU A 51 1.47 -10.65 12.27
CA LEU A 51 1.33 -9.25 12.64
C LEU A 51 2.58 -8.77 13.40
N VAL A 52 2.77 -7.47 13.52
CA VAL A 52 3.88 -6.87 14.29
C VAL A 52 3.95 -7.44 15.71
N SER A 53 2.80 -7.55 16.39
CA SER A 53 2.70 -8.13 17.74
C SER A 53 3.09 -9.61 17.81
N ASP A 54 2.89 -10.37 16.73
CA ASP A 54 3.19 -11.80 16.69
C ASP A 54 4.69 -12.04 16.44
N VAL A 55 5.29 -11.20 15.57
CA VAL A 55 6.70 -11.32 15.13
C VAL A 55 7.67 -10.81 16.19
N PHE A 56 7.32 -9.72 16.90
CA PHE A 56 8.20 -9.03 17.83
C PHE A 56 7.77 -9.22 19.29
N GLN A 57 8.34 -10.23 19.93
CA GLN A 57 8.24 -10.45 21.37
C GLN A 57 9.37 -9.73 22.10
N GLN A 58 9.26 -9.55 23.40
CA GLN A 58 10.25 -8.84 24.23
C GLN A 58 11.70 -9.29 23.99
N VAL A 59 11.94 -10.60 23.89
CA VAL A 59 13.28 -11.16 23.61
C VAL A 59 13.85 -10.71 22.27
N HIS A 60 13.00 -10.51 21.27
CA HIS A 60 13.41 -10.03 19.95
C HIS A 60 13.73 -8.54 20.01
N MET A 61 12.90 -7.75 20.70
CA MET A 61 13.08 -6.30 20.84
C MET A 61 14.39 -5.97 21.55
N LEU A 62 14.75 -6.71 22.61
CA LEU A 62 16.04 -6.54 23.32
C LEU A 62 17.27 -6.82 22.43
N ARG A 63 17.12 -7.63 21.40
CA ARG A 63 18.21 -7.97 20.46
C ARG A 63 18.33 -6.99 19.29
N LEU A 64 17.31 -6.21 19.03
CA LEU A 64 17.30 -5.17 18.00
C LEU A 64 17.87 -3.85 18.58
N ALA A 65 19.11 -3.92 19.05
CA ALA A 65 19.82 -2.74 19.57
C ALA A 65 20.26 -1.82 18.43
N GLY A 66 20.39 -0.53 18.71
CA GLY A 66 20.90 0.48 17.80
C GLY A 66 20.02 1.69 17.65
N ASN A 67 20.62 2.79 17.20
CA ASN A 67 20.01 4.10 17.08
C ASN A 67 19.55 4.43 15.64
N THR A 68 19.80 3.51 14.71
CA THR A 68 19.33 3.60 13.33
C THR A 68 18.72 2.27 12.92
N GLY A 69 17.58 2.32 12.25
CA GLY A 69 16.90 1.11 11.82
C GLY A 69 15.82 1.37 10.77
N ILE A 70 15.43 0.29 10.09
CA ILE A 70 14.31 0.28 9.13
C ILE A 70 13.36 -0.86 9.46
N GLY A 71 12.09 -0.65 9.12
CA GLY A 71 11.03 -1.62 9.38
C GLY A 71 10.05 -1.74 8.23
N HIS A 72 9.37 -2.89 8.16
CA HIS A 72 8.45 -3.23 7.09
C HIS A 72 7.26 -4.05 7.61
N VAL A 73 6.07 -3.76 7.11
CA VAL A 73 4.89 -4.63 7.16
C VAL A 73 4.46 -5.00 5.75
N ARG A 74 4.35 -6.32 5.49
CA ARG A 74 4.15 -6.86 4.15
C ARG A 74 2.69 -7.14 3.87
N TYR A 75 2.28 -6.76 2.66
CA TYR A 75 1.10 -7.29 1.98
C TYR A 75 1.58 -8.00 0.71
N PRO A 76 1.30 -9.31 0.53
CA PRO A 76 1.82 -10.04 -0.62
C PRO A 76 1.19 -9.55 -1.90
N THR A 77 2.01 -9.01 -2.82
CA THR A 77 1.59 -8.53 -4.14
C THR A 77 2.09 -9.43 -5.27
N ALA A 78 3.27 -9.98 -5.07
CA ALA A 78 3.92 -10.95 -5.94
C ALA A 78 4.68 -11.96 -5.08
N GLY A 79 5.02 -13.13 -5.63
CA GLY A 79 5.77 -14.15 -4.91
C GLY A 79 4.91 -15.07 -4.04
N SER A 80 5.56 -15.73 -3.07
CA SER A 80 4.95 -16.65 -2.11
C SER A 80 4.76 -15.97 -0.74
N SER A 81 3.99 -16.60 0.15
CA SER A 81 3.92 -16.20 1.58
C SER A 81 5.11 -16.74 2.39
N SER A 82 6.24 -17.05 1.74
CA SER A 82 7.44 -17.53 2.41
C SER A 82 8.09 -16.45 3.26
N VAL A 83 8.64 -16.84 4.41
CA VAL A 83 9.45 -15.96 5.28
C VAL A 83 10.67 -15.40 4.54
N SER A 84 11.19 -16.13 3.53
CA SER A 84 12.32 -15.67 2.71
C SER A 84 12.02 -14.37 1.97
N GLU A 85 10.75 -14.15 1.59
CA GLU A 85 10.29 -12.92 0.91
C GLU A 85 9.87 -11.79 1.86
N ALA A 86 9.87 -12.04 3.18
CA ALA A 86 9.67 -10.98 4.16
C ALA A 86 10.84 -9.98 4.11
N GLN A 87 10.52 -8.69 4.25
CA GLN A 87 11.52 -7.62 4.30
C GLN A 87 11.83 -7.24 5.76
N PRO A 88 13.00 -6.63 6.03
CA PRO A 88 14.05 -6.12 5.12
C PRO A 88 14.84 -7.22 4.41
N PHE A 89 15.34 -6.90 3.20
CA PHE A 89 16.36 -7.68 2.51
C PHE A 89 17.76 -7.18 2.87
N TYR A 90 18.76 -8.05 2.71
CA TYR A 90 20.16 -7.78 3.02
C TYR A 90 21.09 -8.31 1.94
N VAL A 91 22.12 -7.54 1.62
CA VAL A 91 23.31 -7.99 0.86
C VAL A 91 24.58 -7.50 1.55
N ASN A 92 25.62 -8.33 1.57
CA ASN A 92 26.89 -8.00 2.25
C ASN A 92 27.85 -7.17 1.39
N SER A 93 27.74 -7.21 0.08
CA SER A 93 28.63 -6.53 -0.85
C SER A 93 27.87 -5.46 -1.65
N PRO A 94 28.52 -4.27 -1.89
CA PRO A 94 29.89 -3.88 -1.55
C PRO A 94 30.08 -3.35 -0.11
N TYR A 95 29.03 -2.78 0.53
CA TYR A 95 29.17 -2.05 1.80
C TYR A 95 28.35 -2.64 2.95
N GLY A 96 27.66 -3.76 2.74
CA GLY A 96 26.60 -4.18 3.66
C GLY A 96 25.38 -3.27 3.55
N LEU A 97 24.34 -3.74 2.87
CA LEU A 97 23.12 -2.98 2.64
C LEU A 97 21.88 -3.74 3.13
N THR A 98 20.94 -2.99 3.67
CA THR A 98 19.58 -3.48 3.89
C THR A 98 18.59 -2.55 3.24
N LEU A 99 17.44 -3.09 2.80
CA LEU A 99 16.42 -2.30 2.12
C LEU A 99 15.02 -2.79 2.48
N VAL A 100 14.11 -1.84 2.60
CA VAL A 100 12.66 -2.04 2.61
C VAL A 100 12.03 -1.29 1.44
N HIS A 101 11.01 -1.90 0.85
CA HIS A 101 10.35 -1.43 -0.36
C HIS A 101 8.83 -1.54 -0.24
N ASN A 102 8.13 -0.48 -0.60
CA ASN A 102 6.69 -0.47 -0.83
C ASN A 102 6.43 -0.15 -2.30
N GLY A 103 5.89 -1.11 -3.04
CA GLY A 103 5.60 -0.96 -4.46
C GLY A 103 5.61 -2.28 -5.22
N ASN A 104 5.89 -2.19 -6.51
CA ASN A 104 6.12 -3.33 -7.41
C ASN A 104 6.86 -2.88 -8.67
N LEU A 105 7.88 -3.64 -9.06
CA LEU A 105 8.62 -3.41 -10.29
C LEU A 105 7.94 -4.12 -11.47
N THR A 106 7.88 -3.42 -12.62
CA THR A 106 7.24 -3.94 -13.83
C THR A 106 8.22 -4.67 -14.75
N ASN A 107 9.53 -4.46 -14.59
CA ASN A 107 10.57 -5.06 -15.43
C ASN A 107 11.47 -6.08 -14.69
N SER A 108 10.92 -6.82 -13.74
CA SER A 108 11.69 -7.74 -12.87
C SER A 108 12.48 -8.80 -13.66
N LEU A 109 11.96 -9.32 -14.77
CA LEU A 109 12.66 -10.30 -15.60
C LEU A 109 13.90 -9.70 -16.25
N GLU A 110 13.77 -8.52 -16.86
CA GLU A 110 14.88 -7.78 -17.47
C GLU A 110 15.99 -7.48 -16.43
N LEU A 111 15.59 -7.07 -15.22
CA LEU A 111 16.52 -6.79 -14.13
C LEU A 111 17.28 -8.04 -13.67
N LYS A 112 16.60 -9.19 -13.61
CA LYS A 112 17.21 -10.46 -13.25
C LYS A 112 18.32 -10.84 -14.24
N GLU A 113 18.03 -10.74 -15.54
CA GLU A 113 19.01 -10.98 -16.59
C GLU A 113 20.20 -9.99 -16.53
N LYS A 114 19.91 -8.71 -16.30
CA LYS A 114 20.93 -7.67 -16.16
C LYS A 114 21.87 -7.96 -14.99
N LEU A 115 21.32 -8.29 -13.82
CA LEU A 115 22.10 -8.62 -12.63
C LEU A 115 23.01 -9.84 -12.85
N PHE A 116 22.48 -10.87 -13.50
CA PHE A 116 23.27 -12.06 -13.81
C PHE A 116 24.40 -11.76 -14.77
N ASN A 117 24.11 -11.12 -15.90
CA ASN A 117 25.07 -10.90 -16.99
C ASN A 117 26.14 -9.85 -16.67
N LEU A 118 25.75 -8.73 -16.02
CA LEU A 118 26.67 -7.61 -15.77
C LEU A 118 27.31 -7.65 -14.37
N ALA A 119 26.52 -7.94 -13.35
CA ALA A 119 26.97 -7.87 -11.97
C ALA A 119 27.38 -9.24 -11.41
N ARG A 120 27.11 -10.34 -12.10
CA ARG A 120 27.31 -11.72 -11.63
C ARG A 120 26.65 -11.97 -10.27
N ARG A 121 25.49 -11.31 -10.04
CA ARG A 121 24.72 -11.44 -8.82
C ARG A 121 23.55 -12.38 -9.05
N HIS A 122 23.34 -13.28 -8.10
CA HIS A 122 22.18 -14.17 -8.07
C HIS A 122 21.20 -13.68 -7.04
N VAL A 123 19.91 -13.95 -7.27
CA VAL A 123 18.85 -13.67 -6.32
C VAL A 123 18.32 -14.98 -5.75
N ASN A 124 17.90 -14.94 -4.48
CA ASN A 124 17.47 -16.12 -3.74
C ASN A 124 15.93 -16.24 -3.67
N THR A 125 15.21 -15.18 -4.06
CA THR A 125 13.75 -15.14 -3.96
C THR A 125 13.15 -14.60 -5.26
N ASN A 126 11.82 -14.71 -5.38
CA ASN A 126 11.07 -14.10 -6.47
C ASN A 126 10.61 -12.67 -6.15
N SER A 127 11.14 -12.07 -5.07
CA SER A 127 10.79 -10.71 -4.67
C SER A 127 11.51 -9.68 -5.54
N ASP A 128 10.76 -8.76 -6.11
CA ASP A 128 11.27 -7.57 -6.81
C ASP A 128 12.13 -6.67 -5.91
N SER A 129 11.88 -6.70 -4.60
CA SER A 129 12.65 -5.94 -3.60
C SER A 129 14.09 -6.45 -3.47
N GLU A 130 14.33 -7.76 -3.64
CA GLU A 130 15.68 -8.32 -3.69
C GLU A 130 16.42 -7.90 -4.96
N LEU A 131 15.72 -7.85 -6.10
CA LEU A 131 16.26 -7.33 -7.36
C LEU A 131 16.65 -5.86 -7.21
N LEU A 132 15.75 -5.03 -6.66
CA LEU A 132 15.99 -3.60 -6.43
C LEU A 132 17.21 -3.38 -5.53
N LEU A 133 17.31 -4.10 -4.42
CA LEU A 133 18.47 -4.03 -3.52
C LEU A 133 19.78 -4.36 -4.24
N ASN A 134 19.78 -5.41 -5.06
CA ASN A 134 20.98 -5.83 -5.80
C ASN A 134 21.35 -4.85 -6.93
N ILE A 135 20.38 -4.20 -7.60
CA ILE A 135 20.65 -3.13 -8.56
C ILE A 135 21.26 -1.90 -7.87
N LEU A 136 20.71 -1.48 -6.74
CA LEU A 136 21.27 -0.38 -5.95
C LEU A 136 22.71 -0.72 -5.49
N ALA A 137 22.93 -1.93 -4.99
CA ALA A 137 24.26 -2.40 -4.58
C ALA A 137 25.26 -2.43 -5.73
N TYR A 138 24.83 -2.81 -6.93
CA TYR A 138 25.65 -2.77 -8.15
C TYR A 138 26.08 -1.33 -8.50
N HIS A 139 25.16 -0.37 -8.42
CA HIS A 139 25.51 1.02 -8.73
C HIS A 139 26.34 1.70 -7.64
N LEU A 140 26.18 1.31 -6.38
CA LEU A 140 27.03 1.80 -5.29
C LEU A 140 28.48 1.29 -5.40
N ASP A 141 28.72 0.15 -6.06
CA ASP A 141 30.04 -0.41 -6.29
C ASP A 141 30.82 0.28 -7.44
N GLN A 142 30.12 0.99 -8.34
CA GLN A 142 30.75 1.58 -9.54
C GLN A 142 31.88 2.58 -9.22
N PRO A 143 31.80 3.43 -8.18
CA PRO A 143 32.89 4.33 -7.82
C PRO A 143 34.18 3.63 -7.38
N GLN A 144 34.12 2.34 -7.01
CA GLN A 144 35.26 1.56 -6.51
C GLN A 144 35.97 2.26 -5.34
N LYS A 145 35.22 2.88 -4.43
CA LYS A 145 35.74 3.62 -3.26
C LYS A 145 35.47 2.85 -1.99
N TYR A 146 36.32 3.01 -0.99
CA TYR A 146 36.07 2.46 0.34
C TYR A 146 35.00 3.27 1.10
N ALA A 147 35.04 4.59 1.01
CA ALA A 147 34.06 5.49 1.59
C ALA A 147 33.29 6.25 0.50
N LEU A 148 31.96 6.18 0.56
CA LEU A 148 31.06 6.89 -0.35
C LEU A 148 30.80 8.30 0.16
N THR A 149 30.77 9.25 -0.78
CA THR A 149 30.24 10.59 -0.53
C THR A 149 28.72 10.60 -0.75
N PRO A 150 27.98 11.60 -0.22
CA PRO A 150 26.57 11.77 -0.55
C PRO A 150 26.30 11.80 -2.06
N GLN A 151 27.22 12.40 -2.85
CA GLN A 151 27.08 12.46 -4.31
C GLN A 151 27.22 11.08 -4.98
N ASP A 152 28.08 10.20 -4.47
CA ASP A 152 28.22 8.82 -4.98
C ASP A 152 26.89 8.05 -4.74
N ILE A 153 26.25 8.24 -3.57
CA ILE A 153 24.96 7.63 -3.24
C ILE A 153 23.86 8.15 -4.17
N PHE A 154 23.78 9.46 -4.39
CA PHE A 154 22.80 10.04 -5.31
C PHE A 154 23.01 9.59 -6.75
N ASN A 155 24.26 9.46 -7.20
CA ASN A 155 24.58 8.91 -8.52
C ASN A 155 24.11 7.45 -8.65
N ALA A 156 24.29 6.63 -7.61
CA ALA A 156 23.80 5.26 -7.59
C ALA A 156 22.27 5.20 -7.68
N VAL A 157 21.55 6.03 -6.91
CA VAL A 157 20.08 6.14 -7.01
C VAL A 157 19.65 6.62 -8.40
N LYS A 158 20.34 7.62 -8.97
CA LYS A 158 20.06 8.09 -10.34
C LYS A 158 20.20 6.98 -11.39
N GLN A 159 21.21 6.14 -11.31
CA GLN A 159 21.36 4.99 -12.20
C GLN A 159 20.30 3.90 -11.91
N THR A 160 19.98 3.69 -10.63
CA THR A 160 18.90 2.78 -10.24
C THR A 160 17.57 3.20 -10.87
N HIS A 161 17.20 4.49 -10.82
CA HIS A 161 15.99 5.02 -11.49
C HIS A 161 15.95 4.78 -13.01
N LYS A 162 17.11 4.72 -13.68
CA LYS A 162 17.18 4.43 -15.12
C LYS A 162 16.96 2.95 -15.43
N ASP A 163 17.34 2.08 -14.51
CA ASP A 163 17.25 0.65 -14.70
C ASP A 163 15.88 0.09 -14.35
N ILE A 164 15.28 0.55 -13.25
CA ILE A 164 14.05 0.01 -12.71
C ILE A 164 12.83 0.75 -13.25
N ARG A 165 11.76 0.00 -13.53
CA ARG A 165 10.44 0.52 -13.90
C ARG A 165 9.39 0.01 -12.92
N GLY A 166 8.34 0.80 -12.72
CA GLY A 166 7.26 0.47 -11.78
C GLY A 166 7.04 1.57 -10.75
N ALA A 167 6.42 1.20 -9.64
CA ALA A 167 6.18 2.10 -8.52
C ALA A 167 6.97 1.63 -7.30
N TYR A 168 7.66 2.54 -6.63
CA TYR A 168 8.45 2.21 -5.46
C TYR A 168 8.70 3.40 -4.54
N ALA A 169 8.56 3.14 -3.25
CA ALA A 169 9.13 3.93 -2.17
C ALA A 169 10.09 3.03 -1.40
N CYS A 170 11.33 3.47 -1.24
CA CYS A 170 12.42 2.66 -0.69
C CYS A 170 13.14 3.37 0.45
N ILE A 171 13.54 2.59 1.45
CA ILE A 171 14.48 3.06 2.48
C ILE A 171 15.58 2.00 2.59
N ALA A 172 16.84 2.42 2.46
CA ALA A 172 18.00 1.54 2.59
C ALA A 172 18.99 2.08 3.61
N MET A 173 19.64 1.18 4.33
CA MET A 173 20.76 1.52 5.21
C MET A 173 22.06 0.96 4.61
N ILE A 174 23.11 1.76 4.66
CA ILE A 174 24.45 1.46 4.17
C ILE A 174 25.40 1.53 5.37
N ILE A 175 26.04 0.40 5.71
CA ILE A 175 27.00 0.33 6.82
C ILE A 175 28.06 1.43 6.68
N ASP A 176 28.46 2.04 7.79
CA ASP A 176 29.45 3.13 7.90
C ASP A 176 29.07 4.45 7.21
N HIS A 177 27.89 4.54 6.54
CA HIS A 177 27.52 5.74 5.78
C HIS A 177 26.23 6.39 6.29
N GLY A 178 25.11 5.68 6.33
CA GLY A 178 23.83 6.26 6.73
C GLY A 178 22.61 5.57 6.13
N MET A 179 21.52 6.33 6.08
CA MET A 179 20.23 5.91 5.53
C MET A 179 19.90 6.71 4.28
N VAL A 180 19.51 6.05 3.19
CA VAL A 180 18.97 6.70 1.99
C VAL A 180 17.53 6.28 1.77
N ALA A 181 16.67 7.26 1.54
CA ALA A 181 15.28 7.05 1.14
C ALA A 181 15.04 7.67 -0.23
N PHE A 182 14.31 6.97 -1.11
CA PHE A 182 13.99 7.47 -2.45
C PHE A 182 12.65 6.99 -2.94
N ARG A 183 12.05 7.79 -3.81
CA ARG A 183 10.70 7.60 -4.32
C ARG A 183 10.72 7.49 -5.86
N ASP A 184 9.82 6.70 -6.44
CA ASP A 184 9.73 6.52 -7.89
C ASP A 184 9.54 7.86 -8.64
N PRO A 185 9.95 7.94 -9.94
CA PRO A 185 9.87 9.19 -10.72
C PRO A 185 8.47 9.76 -10.91
N HIS A 186 7.43 8.96 -10.66
CA HIS A 186 6.03 9.37 -10.75
C HIS A 186 5.40 9.65 -9.36
N GLY A 187 6.12 9.32 -8.27
CA GLY A 187 5.58 9.45 -6.93
C GLY A 187 4.32 8.62 -6.70
N ILE A 188 4.21 7.45 -7.34
CA ILE A 188 3.03 6.59 -7.24
C ILE A 188 2.85 6.08 -5.81
N ARG A 189 3.96 5.67 -5.15
CA ARG A 189 3.92 5.25 -3.75
C ARG A 189 4.27 6.39 -2.81
N PRO A 190 3.55 6.54 -1.69
CA PRO A 190 3.81 7.61 -0.74
C PRO A 190 5.07 7.36 0.08
N LEU A 191 5.77 8.43 0.40
CA LEU A 191 6.90 8.45 1.33
C LEU A 191 7.02 9.85 1.94
N VAL A 192 6.99 9.93 3.27
CA VAL A 192 7.06 11.19 4.02
C VAL A 192 8.35 11.26 4.84
N LEU A 193 8.82 12.48 5.09
CA LEU A 193 9.93 12.83 5.96
C LEU A 193 9.40 13.56 7.20
N GLY A 194 9.80 13.09 8.37
CA GLY A 194 9.62 13.77 9.65
C GLY A 194 10.95 14.10 10.32
N LYS A 195 10.91 15.03 11.26
CA LYS A 195 12.04 15.40 12.11
C LYS A 195 11.61 15.54 13.57
N ARG A 196 12.58 15.41 14.47
CA ARG A 196 12.42 15.69 15.90
C ARG A 196 13.72 16.24 16.45
N GLU A 197 13.61 17.16 17.38
CA GLU A 197 14.78 17.66 18.14
C GLU A 197 14.85 16.92 19.48
N GLU A 198 15.93 16.18 19.70
CA GLU A 198 16.14 15.47 20.96
C GLU A 198 17.61 15.63 21.42
N HIS A 199 17.80 15.97 22.69
CA HIS A 199 19.14 16.21 23.28
C HIS A 199 20.02 17.18 22.48
N GLY A 200 19.40 18.20 21.83
CA GLY A 200 20.11 19.21 21.04
C GLY A 200 20.60 18.71 19.69
N LYS A 201 20.08 17.58 19.20
CA LYS A 201 20.34 17.03 17.87
C LYS A 201 19.05 16.79 17.12
N THR A 202 19.11 16.95 15.81
CA THR A 202 17.99 16.65 14.93
C THR A 202 17.97 15.16 14.58
N GLU A 203 16.85 14.53 14.81
CA GLU A 203 16.54 13.15 14.42
C GLU A 203 15.57 13.13 13.26
N TYR A 204 15.64 12.11 12.42
CA TYR A 204 14.83 12.01 11.22
C TYR A 204 14.12 10.68 11.11
N MET A 205 12.92 10.73 10.54
CA MET A 205 12.11 9.54 10.26
C MET A 205 11.52 9.60 8.86
N PHE A 206 11.57 8.47 8.15
CA PHE A 206 10.79 8.22 6.94
C PHE A 206 9.65 7.26 7.24
N ALA A 207 8.51 7.46 6.60
CA ALA A 207 7.37 6.55 6.71
C ALA A 207 6.50 6.54 5.45
N SER A 208 5.72 5.49 5.26
CA SER A 208 4.71 5.44 4.19
C SER A 208 3.58 6.44 4.39
N GLU A 209 3.24 6.78 5.63
CA GLU A 209 2.14 7.70 5.98
C GLU A 209 2.54 8.62 7.13
N SER A 210 2.01 9.85 7.15
CA SER A 210 2.30 10.85 8.17
C SER A 210 1.86 10.43 9.57
N VAL A 211 0.78 9.65 9.68
CA VAL A 211 0.29 9.15 10.98
C VAL A 211 1.34 8.33 11.75
N ALA A 212 2.29 7.70 11.04
CA ALA A 212 3.38 6.98 11.69
C ALA A 212 4.39 7.92 12.36
N LEU A 213 4.56 9.14 11.83
CA LEU A 213 5.37 10.20 12.45
C LEU A 213 4.73 10.67 13.74
N ASP A 214 3.42 10.96 13.70
CA ASP A 214 2.64 11.49 14.83
C ASP A 214 2.74 10.58 16.06
N VAL A 215 2.57 9.27 15.85
CA VAL A 215 2.55 8.27 16.95
C VAL A 215 3.87 8.18 17.69
N VAL A 216 5.01 8.40 16.99
CA VAL A 216 6.34 8.33 17.62
C VAL A 216 6.96 9.70 17.87
N GLY A 217 6.16 10.77 17.72
CA GLY A 217 6.53 12.13 18.12
C GLY A 217 7.49 12.85 17.17
N PHE A 218 7.43 12.53 15.88
CA PHE A 218 8.13 13.29 14.83
C PHE A 218 7.19 14.30 14.18
N GLU A 219 7.66 15.51 13.96
CA GLU A 219 6.95 16.52 13.18
C GLU A 219 7.04 16.20 11.69
N PHE A 220 5.92 16.27 10.98
CA PHE A 220 5.90 16.17 9.52
C PHE A 220 6.67 17.35 8.89
N VAL A 221 7.67 17.05 8.06
CA VAL A 221 8.44 18.06 7.32
C VAL A 221 7.85 18.23 5.93
N ARG A 222 7.79 17.17 5.16
CA ARG A 222 7.26 17.14 3.79
C ARG A 222 7.16 15.74 3.22
N ASP A 223 6.47 15.61 2.12
CA ASP A 223 6.56 14.44 1.27
C ASP A 223 7.93 14.39 0.57
N VAL A 224 8.45 13.18 0.29
CA VAL A 224 9.58 12.99 -0.62
C VAL A 224 9.07 13.19 -2.03
N ALA A 225 9.71 14.07 -2.80
CA ALA A 225 9.25 14.39 -4.15
C ALA A 225 9.43 13.20 -5.12
N PRO A 226 8.68 13.15 -6.23
CA PRO A 226 8.88 12.15 -7.26
C PRO A 226 10.34 12.12 -7.75
N GLY A 227 10.98 10.95 -7.77
CA GLY A 227 12.36 10.77 -8.21
C GLY A 227 13.44 11.34 -7.29
N GLU A 228 13.05 11.91 -6.16
CA GLU A 228 13.99 12.45 -5.17
C GLU A 228 14.60 11.35 -4.32
N ALA A 229 15.86 11.55 -3.94
CA ALA A 229 16.55 10.81 -2.89
C ALA A 229 16.95 11.74 -1.75
N ILE A 230 16.78 11.26 -0.51
CA ILE A 230 17.23 11.94 0.71
C ILE A 230 18.19 10.98 1.41
N PHE A 231 19.39 11.47 1.69
CA PHE A 231 20.43 10.72 2.42
C PHE A 231 20.67 11.39 3.77
N ILE A 232 20.68 10.59 4.83
CA ILE A 232 20.93 11.03 6.21
C ILE A 232 22.10 10.20 6.75
N THR A 233 23.19 10.89 7.14
CA THR A 233 24.32 10.24 7.80
C THR A 233 23.92 9.77 9.21
N PHE A 234 24.64 8.82 9.79
CA PHE A 234 24.40 8.40 11.19
C PHE A 234 24.62 9.52 12.22
N ASN A 235 25.32 10.60 11.81
CA ASN A 235 25.49 11.80 12.64
C ASN A 235 24.34 12.80 12.52
N GLY A 236 23.31 12.52 11.66
CA GLY A 236 22.14 13.36 11.48
C GLY A 236 22.31 14.48 10.45
N GLU A 237 23.31 14.43 9.57
CA GLU A 237 23.42 15.37 8.46
C GLU A 237 22.50 14.93 7.32
N LEU A 238 21.63 15.82 6.86
CA LEU A 238 20.65 15.55 5.80
C LEU A 238 21.11 16.17 4.48
N TYR A 239 21.07 15.37 3.44
CA TYR A 239 21.30 15.75 2.04
C TYR A 239 20.10 15.32 1.21
N ALA A 240 19.68 16.13 0.24
CA ALA A 240 18.58 15.82 -0.66
C ALA A 240 18.93 16.19 -2.10
N GLN A 241 18.57 15.32 -3.05
CA GLN A 241 18.83 15.57 -4.47
C GLN A 241 17.75 14.96 -5.35
N GLN A 242 17.37 15.67 -6.42
CA GLN A 242 16.57 15.10 -7.50
C GLN A 242 17.43 14.15 -8.31
N CYS A 243 17.00 12.86 -8.38
CA CYS A 243 17.73 11.80 -9.03
C CYS A 243 17.08 11.29 -10.33
N ALA A 244 15.82 11.67 -10.62
CA ALA A 244 15.15 11.34 -11.86
C ALA A 244 15.26 12.48 -12.89
N ASP A 245 15.32 12.13 -14.17
CA ASP A 245 15.48 13.11 -15.26
C ASP A 245 14.17 13.88 -15.56
N ASN A 246 13.00 13.26 -15.45
CA ASN A 246 11.69 13.87 -15.75
C ASN A 246 10.65 13.46 -14.69
N PRO A 247 10.76 13.94 -13.46
CA PRO A 247 9.81 13.59 -12.39
C PRO A 247 8.45 14.25 -12.61
N VAL A 248 7.38 13.49 -12.43
CA VAL A 248 6.00 13.97 -12.53
C VAL A 248 5.17 13.37 -11.40
N LEU A 249 4.56 14.20 -10.57
CA LEU A 249 3.71 13.70 -9.49
C LEU A 249 2.39 13.14 -10.03
N THR A 250 2.25 11.82 -9.96
CA THR A 250 1.10 11.04 -10.42
C THR A 250 0.75 9.99 -9.35
N PRO A 251 0.31 10.40 -8.15
CA PRO A 251 0.11 9.49 -7.03
C PRO A 251 -1.03 8.51 -7.30
N CYS A 252 -0.96 7.34 -6.69
CA CYS A 252 -2.01 6.34 -6.79
C CYS A 252 -3.30 6.85 -6.15
N ILE A 253 -4.38 6.95 -6.94
CA ILE A 253 -5.67 7.43 -6.45
C ILE A 253 -6.26 6.53 -5.34
N PHE A 254 -5.94 5.23 -5.34
CA PHE A 254 -6.41 4.29 -4.33
C PHE A 254 -5.82 4.52 -2.93
N GLU A 255 -4.72 5.27 -2.81
CA GLU A 255 -4.25 5.71 -1.49
C GLU A 255 -5.33 6.55 -0.79
N TYR A 256 -5.95 7.47 -1.50
CA TYR A 256 -7.00 8.35 -0.95
C TYR A 256 -8.35 7.64 -0.80
N VAL A 257 -8.68 6.73 -1.71
CA VAL A 257 -9.96 5.99 -1.67
C VAL A 257 -9.98 4.99 -0.52
N TYR A 258 -8.92 4.18 -0.37
CA TYR A 258 -8.97 2.99 0.47
C TYR A 258 -7.77 2.81 1.41
N PHE A 259 -6.52 2.89 0.89
CA PHE A 259 -5.37 2.36 1.63
C PHE A 259 -4.92 3.23 2.79
N ALA A 260 -4.77 4.54 2.56
CA ALA A 260 -4.28 5.42 3.61
C ALA A 260 -5.31 5.58 4.74
N ARG A 261 -4.83 5.79 5.93
CA ARG A 261 -5.69 6.14 7.07
C ARG A 261 -6.28 7.53 6.86
N PRO A 262 -7.52 7.78 7.34
CA PRO A 262 -8.14 9.11 7.18
C PRO A 262 -7.36 10.22 7.89
N ASP A 263 -6.65 9.90 8.96
CA ASP A 263 -5.80 10.81 9.73
C ASP A 263 -4.41 11.06 9.11
N SER A 264 -4.13 10.50 7.91
CA SER A 264 -2.89 10.75 7.16
C SER A 264 -3.00 11.92 6.21
N CYS A 265 -1.85 12.58 5.98
CA CYS A 265 -1.64 13.55 4.89
C CYS A 265 -0.62 12.94 3.90
N ILE A 266 -0.95 12.95 2.60
CA ILE A 266 -0.10 12.42 1.52
C ILE A 266 -0.09 13.42 0.38
N ASP A 267 1.10 13.81 -0.09
CA ASP A 267 1.30 14.78 -1.16
C ASP A 267 0.51 16.10 -0.92
N GLY A 268 0.50 16.55 0.33
CA GLY A 268 -0.20 17.76 0.76
C GLY A 268 -1.73 17.64 0.77
N VAL A 269 -2.28 16.42 0.68
CA VAL A 269 -3.73 16.13 0.69
C VAL A 269 -4.11 15.45 2.01
N SER A 270 -5.07 16.02 2.73
CA SER A 270 -5.74 15.31 3.84
C SER A 270 -6.62 14.20 3.28
N VAL A 271 -6.32 12.96 3.64
CA VAL A 271 -7.10 11.78 3.20
C VAL A 271 -8.56 11.90 3.66
N TYR A 272 -8.79 12.37 4.90
CA TYR A 272 -10.13 12.61 5.43
C TYR A 272 -10.90 13.63 4.58
N ALA A 273 -10.29 14.80 4.30
CA ALA A 273 -10.95 15.84 3.51
C ALA A 273 -11.26 15.37 2.09
N ALA A 274 -10.33 14.65 1.44
CA ALA A 274 -10.58 14.05 0.13
C ALA A 274 -11.79 13.09 0.15
N ARG A 275 -11.91 12.23 1.18
CA ARG A 275 -13.08 11.33 1.34
C ARG A 275 -14.39 12.08 1.59
N VAL A 276 -14.36 13.17 2.35
CA VAL A 276 -15.53 14.05 2.51
C VAL A 276 -15.95 14.66 1.17
N HIS A 277 -15.00 15.11 0.34
CA HIS A 277 -15.29 15.63 -1.00
C HIS A 277 -15.81 14.53 -1.95
N MET A 278 -15.28 13.32 -1.89
CA MET A 278 -15.83 12.16 -2.63
C MET A 278 -17.29 11.91 -2.25
N GLY A 279 -17.60 11.93 -0.95
CA GLY A 279 -18.97 11.79 -0.45
C GLY A 279 -19.90 12.92 -0.88
N GLN A 280 -19.40 14.16 -0.93
CA GLN A 280 -20.16 15.32 -1.43
C GLN A 280 -20.58 15.11 -2.88
N ARG A 281 -19.63 14.84 -3.77
CA ARG A 281 -19.88 14.70 -5.22
C ARG A 281 -20.76 13.48 -5.53
N LEU A 282 -20.50 12.35 -4.86
CA LEU A 282 -21.34 11.15 -5.02
C LEU A 282 -22.76 11.37 -4.50
N GLY A 283 -22.92 12.07 -3.39
CA GLY A 283 -24.25 12.46 -2.86
C GLY A 283 -25.02 13.37 -3.82
N GLU A 284 -24.35 14.36 -4.44
CA GLU A 284 -24.91 15.23 -5.46
C GLU A 284 -25.31 14.47 -6.73
N LYS A 285 -24.50 13.51 -7.15
CA LYS A 285 -24.83 12.60 -8.26
C LYS A 285 -26.09 11.78 -7.95
N ILE A 286 -26.17 11.19 -6.76
CA ILE A 286 -27.34 10.42 -6.31
C ILE A 286 -28.59 11.32 -6.28
N ALA A 287 -28.49 12.52 -5.71
CA ALA A 287 -29.62 13.46 -5.64
C ALA A 287 -30.13 13.85 -7.04
N ARG A 288 -29.23 13.99 -8.02
CA ARG A 288 -29.56 14.31 -9.41
C ARG A 288 -30.16 13.15 -10.17
N GLU A 289 -29.63 11.93 -10.03
CA GLU A 289 -29.95 10.77 -10.86
C GLU A 289 -31.05 9.87 -10.25
N TRP A 290 -31.30 9.97 -8.94
CA TRP A 290 -32.19 9.10 -8.19
C TRP A 290 -33.35 9.88 -7.55
N GLN A 291 -33.90 10.89 -8.23
CA GLN A 291 -34.97 11.77 -7.72
C GLN A 291 -36.23 11.00 -7.29
N ASP A 292 -36.55 9.91 -7.99
CA ASP A 292 -37.74 9.08 -7.73
C ASP A 292 -37.48 7.91 -6.76
N ILE A 293 -36.25 7.86 -6.16
CA ILE A 293 -35.89 6.76 -5.29
C ILE A 293 -36.06 7.18 -3.83
N ASP A 294 -36.90 6.45 -3.12
CA ASP A 294 -37.09 6.64 -1.69
C ASP A 294 -35.99 5.92 -0.90
N ILE A 295 -35.10 6.68 -0.26
CA ILE A 295 -34.06 6.21 0.64
C ILE A 295 -34.46 6.60 2.06
N ASP A 296 -34.59 5.61 2.96
CA ASP A 296 -34.90 5.86 4.38
C ASP A 296 -33.63 6.13 5.21
N VAL A 297 -32.52 5.50 4.85
CA VAL A 297 -31.28 5.54 5.65
C VAL A 297 -30.04 5.27 4.80
N VAL A 298 -28.94 5.92 5.15
CA VAL A 298 -27.59 5.69 4.58
C VAL A 298 -26.77 4.92 5.59
N ILE A 299 -26.19 3.79 5.16
CA ILE A 299 -25.42 2.88 6.00
C ILE A 299 -24.05 2.61 5.34
N PRO A 300 -22.92 2.91 6.02
CA PRO A 300 -21.61 2.58 5.50
C PRO A 300 -21.29 1.08 5.63
N VAL A 301 -20.48 0.58 4.71
CA VAL A 301 -19.70 -0.63 4.92
C VAL A 301 -18.43 -0.24 5.70
N PRO A 302 -18.29 -0.65 6.98
CA PRO A 302 -17.20 -0.14 7.80
C PRO A 302 -15.84 -0.71 7.39
N GLU A 303 -14.74 0.07 7.54
CA GLU A 303 -14.67 1.39 8.21
C GLU A 303 -14.33 2.51 7.22
N THR A 304 -13.76 2.20 6.05
CA THR A 304 -13.24 3.16 5.04
C THR A 304 -14.31 4.07 4.46
N SER A 305 -15.53 3.58 4.33
CA SER A 305 -16.64 4.35 3.77
C SER A 305 -17.42 5.19 4.78
N ASN A 306 -17.05 5.20 6.07
CA ASN A 306 -17.78 5.92 7.11
C ASN A 306 -17.91 7.43 6.81
N ASP A 307 -16.80 8.09 6.47
CA ASP A 307 -16.75 9.54 6.22
C ASP A 307 -17.50 9.89 4.95
N ILE A 308 -17.36 9.07 3.92
CA ILE A 308 -18.05 9.21 2.63
C ILE A 308 -19.55 9.09 2.82
N ALA A 309 -20.01 8.03 3.52
CA ALA A 309 -21.43 7.78 3.77
C ALA A 309 -22.07 8.86 4.64
N LEU A 310 -21.36 9.36 5.65
CA LEU A 310 -21.83 10.47 6.47
C LEU A 310 -22.07 11.71 5.60
N ARG A 311 -21.16 12.00 4.68
CA ARG A 311 -21.31 13.15 3.79
C ARG A 311 -22.46 12.97 2.80
N ILE A 312 -22.60 11.78 2.20
CA ILE A 312 -23.74 11.44 1.34
C ILE A 312 -25.06 11.62 2.10
N ALA A 313 -25.17 11.13 3.33
CA ALA A 313 -26.36 11.27 4.15
C ALA A 313 -26.75 12.74 4.37
N ASN A 314 -25.74 13.59 4.63
CA ASN A 314 -25.97 15.03 4.79
C ASN A 314 -26.45 15.69 3.48
N VAL A 315 -25.86 15.35 2.33
CA VAL A 315 -26.28 15.89 1.02
C VAL A 315 -27.72 15.48 0.68
N LEU A 316 -28.06 14.21 0.95
CA LEU A 316 -29.39 13.68 0.68
C LEU A 316 -30.44 14.08 1.74
N ASN A 317 -30.01 14.73 2.82
CA ASN A 317 -30.84 15.01 3.99
C ASN A 317 -31.53 13.73 4.53
N LYS A 318 -30.77 12.64 4.65
CA LYS A 318 -31.23 11.34 5.13
C LYS A 318 -30.46 10.94 6.40
N PRO A 319 -31.05 10.12 7.30
CA PRO A 319 -30.35 9.64 8.47
C PRO A 319 -29.11 8.80 8.09
N TYR A 320 -27.96 9.08 8.73
CA TYR A 320 -26.82 8.20 8.77
C TYR A 320 -26.95 7.23 9.95
N ARG A 321 -26.73 5.93 9.73
CA ARG A 321 -26.78 4.91 10.79
C ARG A 321 -25.68 3.88 10.58
N GLN A 322 -25.11 3.40 11.68
CA GLN A 322 -24.21 2.24 11.68
C GLN A 322 -25.07 0.96 11.66
N GLY A 323 -25.30 0.39 10.49
CA GLY A 323 -26.04 -0.86 10.33
C GLY A 323 -25.17 -2.10 10.50
N PHE A 324 -23.85 -1.97 10.34
CA PHE A 324 -22.89 -3.05 10.50
C PHE A 324 -21.92 -2.78 11.64
N VAL A 325 -21.59 -3.83 12.38
CA VAL A 325 -20.57 -3.82 13.44
C VAL A 325 -19.46 -4.77 13.06
N LYS A 326 -18.23 -4.24 13.00
CA LYS A 326 -17.03 -5.01 12.71
C LYS A 326 -16.52 -5.69 13.99
N ASN A 327 -16.25 -6.98 13.91
CA ASN A 327 -15.56 -7.69 14.98
C ASN A 327 -14.07 -7.31 14.97
N ARG A 328 -13.64 -6.53 15.94
CA ARG A 328 -12.26 -6.02 16.06
C ARG A 328 -11.23 -7.11 16.40
N TYR A 329 -11.67 -8.27 16.92
CA TYR A 329 -10.81 -9.38 17.28
C TYR A 329 -10.60 -10.41 16.17
N VAL A 330 -11.29 -10.26 15.04
CA VAL A 330 -11.09 -11.08 13.85
C VAL A 330 -10.26 -10.28 12.87
N GLY A 331 -8.96 -10.55 12.81
CA GLY A 331 -8.04 -9.97 11.84
C GLY A 331 -8.43 -10.31 10.39
N ARG A 332 -7.74 -9.72 9.42
CA ARG A 332 -7.84 -10.21 8.03
C ARG A 332 -7.42 -11.67 8.05
N THR A 333 -8.34 -12.59 7.80
CA THR A 333 -7.98 -13.98 7.52
C THR A 333 -7.03 -13.95 6.33
N PHE A 334 -5.88 -14.63 6.46
CA PHE A 334 -4.99 -14.94 5.34
C PHE A 334 -5.85 -15.27 4.13
N ILE A 335 -5.43 -14.84 2.94
CA ILE A 335 -6.15 -15.09 1.68
C ILE A 335 -6.32 -16.60 1.56
N MET A 336 -7.45 -17.11 2.07
CA MET A 336 -7.75 -18.53 1.99
C MET A 336 -8.15 -18.86 0.54
N PRO A 337 -7.50 -19.80 -0.11
CA PRO A 337 -7.88 -20.23 -1.44
C PRO A 337 -9.25 -20.94 -1.36
N GLY A 338 -10.23 -20.45 -2.14
CA GLY A 338 -11.56 -21.06 -2.29
C GLY A 338 -12.73 -20.13 -1.98
N GLN A 339 -13.71 -20.13 -2.88
CA GLN A 339 -14.87 -19.23 -2.82
C GLN A 339 -15.77 -19.52 -1.58
N ALA A 340 -15.96 -20.79 -1.20
CA ALA A 340 -16.75 -21.18 -0.04
C ALA A 340 -16.18 -20.72 1.31
N GLN A 341 -14.85 -20.63 1.44
CA GLN A 341 -14.19 -20.17 2.65
C GLN A 341 -14.23 -18.64 2.77
N ARG A 342 -14.26 -17.92 1.65
CA ARG A 342 -14.42 -16.45 1.62
C ARG A 342 -15.81 -16.04 2.10
N VAL A 343 -16.86 -16.78 1.73
CA VAL A 343 -18.25 -16.55 2.17
C VAL A 343 -18.39 -16.61 3.69
N SER A 344 -17.77 -17.60 4.34
CA SER A 344 -17.82 -17.72 5.80
C SER A 344 -17.01 -16.62 6.51
N SER A 345 -16.08 -15.97 5.83
CA SER A 345 -15.16 -14.99 6.43
C SER A 345 -15.81 -13.62 6.66
N VAL A 346 -16.69 -13.17 5.77
CA VAL A 346 -17.36 -11.86 5.94
C VAL A 346 -18.35 -11.90 7.11
N ARG A 347 -19.14 -12.97 7.24
CA ARG A 347 -20.09 -13.13 8.36
C ARG A 347 -19.40 -13.23 9.73
N ARG A 348 -18.14 -13.67 9.81
CA ARG A 348 -17.37 -13.65 11.07
C ARG A 348 -16.87 -12.24 11.40
N LYS A 349 -16.66 -11.41 10.40
CA LYS A 349 -16.07 -10.05 10.55
C LYS A 349 -17.10 -8.97 10.76
N LEU A 350 -18.30 -9.12 10.16
CA LEU A 350 -19.38 -8.14 10.21
C LEU A 350 -20.63 -8.78 10.76
N ASN A 351 -21.36 -8.03 11.59
CA ASN A 351 -22.70 -8.37 12.06
C ASN A 351 -23.66 -7.20 11.80
N THR A 352 -24.94 -7.50 11.58
CA THR A 352 -25.99 -6.49 11.32
C THR A 352 -26.71 -6.06 12.58
N ILE A 353 -27.05 -4.79 12.66
CA ILE A 353 -28.00 -4.25 13.63
C ILE A 353 -29.39 -4.27 12.97
N ALA A 354 -30.16 -5.34 13.16
CA ALA A 354 -31.41 -5.58 12.43
C ALA A 354 -32.42 -4.41 12.50
N ALA A 355 -32.45 -3.64 13.59
CA ALA A 355 -33.30 -2.46 13.75
C ALA A 355 -33.05 -1.37 12.72
N GLU A 356 -31.84 -1.31 12.16
CA GLU A 356 -31.47 -0.31 11.16
C GLU A 356 -31.86 -0.73 9.73
N PHE A 357 -32.20 -1.99 9.52
CA PHE A 357 -32.58 -2.55 8.20
C PHE A 357 -34.07 -2.82 8.07
N LYS A 358 -34.71 -3.31 9.14
CA LYS A 358 -36.05 -3.87 9.08
C LYS A 358 -37.09 -2.87 8.53
N GLY A 359 -37.68 -3.24 7.37
CA GLY A 359 -38.72 -2.50 6.70
C GLY A 359 -38.28 -1.21 5.99
N LYS A 360 -36.94 -0.95 5.91
CA LYS A 360 -36.38 0.28 5.34
C LYS A 360 -35.84 0.06 3.92
N ASN A 361 -35.85 1.14 3.15
CA ASN A 361 -35.11 1.27 1.90
C ASN A 361 -33.69 1.81 2.24
N VAL A 362 -32.66 0.98 2.12
CA VAL A 362 -31.32 1.25 2.62
C VAL A 362 -30.40 1.62 1.48
N LEU A 363 -29.64 2.71 1.61
CA LEU A 363 -28.48 3.00 0.76
C LEU A 363 -27.22 2.52 1.48
N LEU A 364 -26.62 1.45 0.97
CA LEU A 364 -25.29 1.01 1.40
C LEU A 364 -24.22 1.79 0.66
N VAL A 365 -23.16 2.19 1.36
CA VAL A 365 -22.03 2.92 0.78
C VAL A 365 -20.77 2.16 1.06
N ASP A 366 -19.99 1.84 0.02
CA ASP A 366 -18.66 1.22 0.13
C ASP A 366 -17.62 2.06 -0.60
N ASP A 367 -16.34 1.83 -0.30
CA ASP A 367 -15.24 2.54 -0.97
C ASP A 367 -15.08 2.07 -2.43
N SER A 368 -15.23 0.79 -2.70
CA SER A 368 -15.04 0.21 -4.04
C SER A 368 -15.64 -1.19 -4.15
N ILE A 369 -15.93 -1.62 -5.39
CA ILE A 369 -16.35 -2.98 -5.72
C ILE A 369 -15.30 -3.62 -6.63
N VAL A 370 -14.62 -4.68 -6.16
CA VAL A 370 -13.56 -5.35 -6.92
C VAL A 370 -14.08 -6.64 -7.56
N ARG A 371 -14.26 -7.71 -6.77
CA ARG A 371 -14.81 -9.01 -7.25
C ARG A 371 -16.32 -9.12 -7.10
N GLY A 372 -16.95 -8.24 -6.33
CA GLY A 372 -18.37 -8.27 -6.02
C GLY A 372 -18.80 -9.25 -4.94
N THR A 373 -18.03 -10.29 -4.63
CA THR A 373 -18.39 -11.32 -3.64
C THR A 373 -18.62 -10.77 -2.23
N THR A 374 -17.84 -9.79 -1.80
CA THR A 374 -18.03 -9.11 -0.51
C THR A 374 -19.30 -8.26 -0.53
N SER A 375 -19.52 -7.51 -1.62
CA SER A 375 -20.69 -6.66 -1.77
C SER A 375 -22.00 -7.50 -1.82
N GLU A 376 -22.01 -8.63 -2.55
CA GLU A 376 -23.11 -9.59 -2.57
C GLU A 376 -23.45 -10.09 -1.16
N GLN A 377 -22.45 -10.51 -0.36
CA GLN A 377 -22.67 -10.97 1.01
C GLN A 377 -23.21 -9.88 1.93
N ILE A 378 -22.72 -8.64 1.79
CA ILE A 378 -23.21 -7.49 2.55
C ILE A 378 -24.67 -7.21 2.20
N VAL A 379 -25.04 -7.28 0.92
CA VAL A 379 -26.41 -7.13 0.46
C VAL A 379 -27.32 -8.25 0.99
N GLU A 380 -26.87 -9.51 0.93
CA GLU A 380 -27.58 -10.64 1.54
C GLU A 380 -27.82 -10.44 3.04
N MET A 381 -26.81 -9.96 3.77
CA MET A 381 -26.93 -9.68 5.20
C MET A 381 -27.94 -8.56 5.48
N ALA A 382 -27.96 -7.49 4.68
CA ALA A 382 -28.93 -6.42 4.79
C ALA A 382 -30.38 -6.92 4.52
N ARG A 383 -30.55 -7.75 3.48
CA ARG A 383 -31.87 -8.36 3.17
C ARG A 383 -32.31 -9.35 4.26
N ALA A 384 -31.41 -10.19 4.77
CA ALA A 384 -31.69 -11.09 5.88
C ALA A 384 -32.06 -10.34 7.18
N ALA A 385 -31.51 -9.14 7.38
CA ALA A 385 -31.88 -8.25 8.49
C ALA A 385 -33.21 -7.52 8.27
N GLY A 386 -33.90 -7.74 7.12
CA GLY A 386 -35.25 -7.27 6.83
C GLY A 386 -35.32 -5.95 6.05
N ALA A 387 -34.28 -5.55 5.33
CA ALA A 387 -34.33 -4.43 4.41
C ALA A 387 -35.41 -4.65 3.33
N LYS A 388 -36.23 -3.63 3.06
CA LYS A 388 -37.26 -3.66 2.03
C LYS A 388 -36.65 -3.52 0.64
N LYS A 389 -35.75 -2.55 0.47
CA LYS A 389 -34.95 -2.35 -0.72
C LYS A 389 -33.51 -2.09 -0.31
N VAL A 390 -32.58 -2.51 -1.15
CA VAL A 390 -31.14 -2.29 -0.95
C VAL A 390 -30.57 -1.61 -2.17
N TYR A 391 -30.14 -0.38 -2.00
CA TYR A 391 -29.40 0.39 -2.98
C TYR A 391 -27.92 0.38 -2.59
N PHE A 392 -27.05 0.54 -3.55
CA PHE A 392 -25.59 0.50 -3.31
C PHE A 392 -24.89 1.65 -4.03
N ALA A 393 -23.97 2.32 -3.34
CA ALA A 393 -23.11 3.36 -3.89
C ALA A 393 -21.64 3.00 -3.67
N SER A 394 -20.86 3.01 -4.72
CA SER A 394 -19.40 2.86 -4.69
C SER A 394 -18.74 4.23 -4.80
N ALA A 395 -17.85 4.56 -3.84
CA ALA A 395 -17.09 5.82 -3.86
C ALA A 395 -15.98 5.84 -4.93
N ALA A 396 -15.62 4.68 -5.48
CA ALA A 396 -14.75 4.55 -6.64
C ALA A 396 -15.57 4.25 -7.90
N PRO A 397 -15.06 4.60 -9.10
CA PRO A 397 -15.54 4.10 -10.37
C PRO A 397 -15.42 2.58 -10.50
N GLU A 398 -15.95 2.03 -11.58
CA GLU A 398 -15.82 0.61 -11.90
C GLU A 398 -14.35 0.22 -12.09
N ILE A 399 -13.89 -0.76 -11.32
CA ILE A 399 -12.54 -1.33 -11.44
C ILE A 399 -12.54 -2.35 -12.58
N ARG A 400 -11.90 -2.01 -13.68
CA ARG A 400 -11.91 -2.79 -14.94
C ARG A 400 -10.57 -3.42 -15.29
N TYR A 401 -9.48 -2.96 -14.66
CA TYR A 401 -8.11 -3.38 -14.97
C TYR A 401 -7.34 -3.74 -13.71
N PRO A 402 -6.40 -4.70 -13.77
CA PRO A 402 -5.58 -5.06 -12.62
C PRO A 402 -4.59 -3.93 -12.28
N ASN A 403 -4.20 -3.82 -11.02
CA ASN A 403 -3.10 -2.97 -10.61
C ASN A 403 -1.76 -3.70 -10.79
N VAL A 404 -0.74 -2.98 -11.26
CA VAL A 404 0.64 -3.49 -11.45
C VAL A 404 1.65 -2.79 -10.54
N TYR A 405 1.22 -1.83 -9.72
CA TYR A 405 2.07 -0.95 -8.92
C TYR A 405 2.05 -1.25 -7.42
N GLY A 406 1.76 -2.49 -7.04
CA GLY A 406 1.86 -2.94 -5.64
C GLY A 406 0.51 -3.09 -4.91
N ILE A 407 -0.62 -3.06 -5.62
CA ILE A 407 -1.91 -3.46 -5.08
C ILE A 407 -2.22 -4.88 -5.58
N ASP A 408 -2.49 -5.83 -4.67
CA ASP A 408 -2.94 -7.16 -5.07
C ASP A 408 -4.39 -7.07 -5.56
N MET A 409 -4.54 -6.91 -6.86
CA MET A 409 -5.82 -7.00 -7.53
C MET A 409 -5.93 -8.33 -8.28
N PRO A 410 -7.17 -8.87 -8.39
CA PRO A 410 -7.41 -10.09 -9.14
C PRO A 410 -7.08 -9.91 -10.62
N THR A 411 -7.08 -11.02 -11.36
CA THR A 411 -6.96 -11.00 -12.81
C THR A 411 -8.16 -10.28 -13.43
N ARG A 412 -8.00 -9.77 -14.64
CA ARG A 412 -9.03 -8.96 -15.34
C ARG A 412 -10.39 -9.67 -15.38
N SER A 413 -10.41 -10.98 -15.67
CA SER A 413 -11.62 -11.79 -15.72
C SER A 413 -12.33 -12.00 -14.37
N GLU A 414 -11.62 -11.83 -13.26
CA GLU A 414 -12.18 -11.93 -11.91
C GLU A 414 -12.76 -10.59 -11.40
N LEU A 415 -12.51 -9.48 -12.11
CA LEU A 415 -13.09 -8.17 -11.79
C LEU A 415 -14.57 -8.18 -12.15
N ILE A 416 -15.44 -7.74 -11.23
CA ILE A 416 -16.88 -7.77 -11.47
C ILE A 416 -17.28 -6.85 -12.63
N ALA A 417 -16.58 -5.74 -12.83
CA ALA A 417 -16.85 -4.77 -13.87
C ALA A 417 -16.21 -5.09 -15.23
N TYR A 418 -15.48 -6.23 -15.33
CA TYR A 418 -14.91 -6.67 -16.60
C TYR A 418 -16.03 -7.03 -17.59
N GLU A 419 -16.08 -6.32 -18.72
CA GLU A 419 -17.09 -6.47 -19.79
C GLU A 419 -18.56 -6.38 -19.31
N ARG A 420 -18.83 -5.70 -18.20
CA ARG A 420 -20.19 -5.52 -17.64
C ARG A 420 -20.51 -4.06 -17.43
N ASN A 421 -21.79 -3.75 -17.63
CA ASN A 421 -22.35 -2.44 -17.29
C ASN A 421 -22.87 -2.42 -15.83
N THR A 422 -23.23 -1.24 -15.35
CA THR A 422 -23.70 -1.02 -13.97
C THR A 422 -24.95 -1.83 -13.63
N ASP A 423 -25.90 -2.01 -14.57
CA ASP A 423 -27.13 -2.77 -14.33
C ASP A 423 -26.87 -4.28 -14.21
N GLU A 424 -25.93 -4.79 -14.99
CA GLU A 424 -25.48 -6.18 -14.90
C GLU A 424 -24.77 -6.45 -13.57
N ILE A 425 -23.91 -5.52 -13.13
CA ILE A 425 -23.24 -5.61 -11.82
C ILE A 425 -24.28 -5.55 -10.70
N ALA A 426 -25.27 -4.64 -10.78
CA ALA A 426 -26.33 -4.53 -9.80
C ALA A 426 -27.09 -5.85 -9.61
N LYS A 427 -27.41 -6.54 -10.72
CA LYS A 427 -28.05 -7.86 -10.69
C LYS A 427 -27.18 -8.92 -10.05
N LEU A 428 -25.86 -8.91 -10.35
CA LEU A 428 -24.92 -9.88 -9.78
C LEU A 428 -24.76 -9.75 -8.27
N ILE A 429 -24.67 -8.52 -7.76
CA ILE A 429 -24.56 -8.29 -6.30
C ILE A 429 -25.93 -8.27 -5.59
N GLY A 430 -27.04 -8.38 -6.33
CA GLY A 430 -28.38 -8.52 -5.78
C GLY A 430 -29.02 -7.25 -5.24
N VAL A 431 -28.63 -6.05 -5.74
CA VAL A 431 -29.19 -4.76 -5.32
C VAL A 431 -30.29 -4.28 -6.24
N ASP A 432 -31.19 -3.45 -5.70
CA ASP A 432 -32.28 -2.86 -6.45
C ASP A 432 -31.79 -1.72 -7.38
N LYS A 433 -30.72 -1.02 -6.99
CA LYS A 433 -30.01 -0.04 -7.82
C LYS A 433 -28.57 0.17 -7.35
N LEU A 434 -27.69 0.46 -8.29
CA LEU A 434 -26.25 0.67 -8.09
C LEU A 434 -25.82 1.99 -8.70
N VAL A 435 -24.91 2.69 -8.05
CA VAL A 435 -24.22 3.86 -8.60
C VAL A 435 -22.72 3.78 -8.29
N PHE A 436 -21.91 4.14 -9.25
CA PHE A 436 -20.47 4.35 -9.10
C PHE A 436 -20.14 5.84 -9.14
N GLN A 437 -19.06 6.22 -8.48
CA GLN A 437 -18.49 7.56 -8.62
C GLN A 437 -17.98 7.78 -10.05
N ASP A 438 -18.06 9.01 -10.54
CA ASP A 438 -17.41 9.38 -11.80
C ASP A 438 -15.90 9.62 -11.58
N LEU A 439 -15.09 9.22 -12.56
CA LEU A 439 -13.62 9.36 -12.44
C LEU A 439 -13.18 10.82 -12.30
N ALA A 440 -13.84 11.74 -13.01
CA ALA A 440 -13.58 13.16 -12.92
C ALA A 440 -13.92 13.72 -11.52
N ASP A 441 -15.01 13.24 -10.92
CA ASP A 441 -15.42 13.62 -9.58
C ASP A 441 -14.49 13.03 -8.51
N LEU A 442 -14.03 11.79 -8.70
CA LEU A 442 -13.04 11.17 -7.82
C LEU A 442 -11.73 11.95 -7.81
N THR A 443 -11.13 12.16 -8.98
CA THR A 443 -9.86 12.89 -9.10
C THR A 443 -10.00 14.35 -8.65
N GLY A 444 -11.10 15.01 -9.03
CA GLY A 444 -11.41 16.37 -8.60
C GLY A 444 -11.60 16.52 -7.09
N SER A 445 -12.05 15.46 -6.39
CA SER A 445 -12.17 15.46 -4.93
C SER A 445 -10.80 15.56 -4.23
N VAL A 446 -9.80 14.90 -4.80
CA VAL A 446 -8.41 14.95 -4.29
C VAL A 446 -7.72 16.25 -4.70
N GLN A 447 -7.90 16.67 -5.96
CA GLN A 447 -7.32 17.92 -6.48
C GLN A 447 -7.82 19.19 -5.75
N GLN A 448 -9.01 19.12 -5.16
CA GLN A 448 -9.55 20.23 -4.38
C GLN A 448 -8.68 20.55 -3.16
N GLU A 449 -8.05 19.54 -2.56
CA GLU A 449 -7.13 19.73 -1.44
C GLU A 449 -5.73 20.18 -1.90
N ASN A 450 -5.25 19.66 -3.04
CA ASN A 450 -3.97 20.08 -3.63
C ASN A 450 -4.07 20.22 -5.15
N PRO A 451 -4.36 21.43 -5.65
CA PRO A 451 -4.47 21.71 -7.08
C PRO A 451 -3.14 21.56 -7.87
N ALA A 452 -2.00 21.40 -7.19
CA ALA A 452 -0.72 21.14 -7.84
C ALA A 452 -0.63 19.74 -8.44
N ILE A 453 -1.39 18.78 -7.92
CA ILE A 453 -1.47 17.42 -8.49
C ILE A 453 -2.30 17.48 -9.77
N LYS A 454 -1.65 17.30 -10.93
CA LYS A 454 -2.31 17.39 -12.24
C LYS A 454 -2.86 16.07 -12.77
N ALA A 455 -2.30 14.97 -12.33
CA ALA A 455 -2.67 13.63 -12.75
C ALA A 455 -2.56 12.62 -11.59
N PHE A 456 -3.25 11.49 -11.73
CA PHE A 456 -3.20 10.37 -10.78
C PHE A 456 -2.96 9.06 -11.54
N ASP A 457 -2.37 8.07 -10.87
CA ASP A 457 -2.48 6.70 -11.33
C ASP A 457 -3.93 6.23 -11.14
N CYS A 458 -4.67 6.21 -12.23
CA CYS A 458 -6.04 5.73 -12.35
C CYS A 458 -6.11 4.46 -13.21
N SER A 459 -5.00 3.75 -13.37
CA SER A 459 -4.86 2.62 -14.29
C SER A 459 -5.92 1.54 -14.10
N VAL A 460 -6.33 1.29 -12.85
CA VAL A 460 -7.37 0.29 -12.53
C VAL A 460 -8.76 0.61 -13.10
N PHE A 461 -9.03 1.87 -13.43
CA PHE A 461 -10.27 2.32 -14.07
C PHE A 461 -10.12 2.46 -15.58
N THR A 462 -8.97 2.97 -16.04
CA THR A 462 -8.76 3.42 -17.42
C THR A 462 -7.98 2.44 -18.30
N GLY A 463 -7.17 1.55 -17.70
CA GLY A 463 -6.19 0.73 -18.41
C GLY A 463 -4.95 1.51 -18.88
N CYS A 464 -4.84 2.81 -18.55
CA CYS A 464 -3.67 3.61 -18.88
C CYS A 464 -2.68 3.58 -17.72
N TYR A 465 -1.56 2.92 -17.89
CA TYR A 465 -0.52 2.76 -16.89
C TYR A 465 0.54 3.85 -16.98
N VAL A 466 0.86 4.48 -15.85
CA VAL A 466 1.70 5.69 -15.77
C VAL A 466 3.11 5.47 -16.31
N THR A 467 3.69 4.29 -16.11
CA THR A 467 5.05 3.97 -16.57
C THR A 467 5.18 3.77 -18.07
N GLY A 468 4.06 3.56 -18.79
CA GLY A 468 4.00 3.45 -20.25
C GLY A 468 4.57 2.16 -20.84
N ASP A 469 5.03 1.22 -19.99
CA ASP A 469 5.66 -0.05 -20.40
C ASP A 469 4.73 -1.27 -20.27
N ILE A 470 3.48 -1.06 -19.86
CA ILE A 470 2.53 -2.15 -19.63
C ILE A 470 1.77 -2.46 -20.91
N THR A 471 1.99 -3.65 -21.43
CA THR A 471 1.32 -4.20 -22.63
C THR A 471 0.25 -5.21 -22.23
N GLU A 472 -0.62 -5.60 -23.18
CA GLU A 472 -1.58 -6.69 -22.97
C GLU A 472 -0.85 -8.01 -22.67
N ASP A 473 0.24 -8.32 -23.36
CA ASP A 473 1.06 -9.51 -23.10
C ASP A 473 1.61 -9.52 -21.65
N TYR A 474 2.00 -8.34 -21.12
CA TYR A 474 2.43 -8.22 -19.74
C TYR A 474 1.29 -8.53 -18.75
N LEU A 475 0.07 -8.04 -19.03
CA LEU A 475 -1.11 -8.29 -18.20
C LEU A 475 -1.53 -9.76 -18.24
N ASP A 476 -1.44 -10.42 -19.38
CA ASP A 476 -1.73 -11.85 -19.55
C ASP A 476 -0.73 -12.72 -18.80
N ASN A 477 0.57 -12.40 -18.88
CA ASN A 477 1.62 -13.08 -18.10
C ASN A 477 1.40 -12.95 -16.59
N ILE A 478 1.02 -11.75 -16.11
CA ILE A 478 0.67 -11.55 -14.70
C ILE A 478 -0.58 -12.37 -14.32
N ALA A 479 -1.58 -12.43 -15.19
CA ALA A 479 -2.80 -13.18 -14.93
C ALA A 479 -2.50 -14.67 -14.73
N GLU A 480 -1.62 -15.27 -15.55
CA GLU A 480 -1.18 -16.65 -15.37
C GLU A 480 -0.45 -16.87 -14.04
N GLN A 481 0.40 -15.91 -13.64
CA GLN A 481 1.14 -15.99 -12.38
C GLN A 481 0.28 -15.76 -11.13
N ARG A 482 -0.80 -14.99 -11.22
CA ARG A 482 -1.67 -14.61 -10.09
C ARG A 482 -2.87 -15.53 -9.90
N ASN A 483 -3.14 -16.47 -10.80
CA ASN A 483 -4.29 -17.35 -10.65
C ASN A 483 -4.19 -18.24 -9.39
N ASP A 484 -5.34 -18.66 -8.86
CA ASP A 484 -5.41 -19.44 -7.61
C ASP A 484 -4.67 -20.79 -7.68
N ALA A 485 -4.49 -21.38 -8.85
CA ALA A 485 -3.74 -22.62 -9.05
C ALA A 485 -2.22 -22.40 -8.90
N ALA A 486 -1.69 -21.30 -9.45
CA ALA A 486 -0.30 -20.93 -9.30
C ALA A 486 0.02 -20.54 -7.83
N LYS A 487 -0.90 -19.84 -7.13
CA LYS A 487 -0.76 -19.54 -5.69
C LYS A 487 -0.69 -20.81 -4.85
N LYS A 488 -1.58 -21.80 -5.09
CA LYS A 488 -1.57 -23.10 -4.38
C LYS A 488 -0.31 -23.91 -4.62
N LYS A 489 0.26 -23.86 -5.83
CA LYS A 489 1.51 -24.58 -6.15
C LYS A 489 2.69 -23.97 -5.37
N ARG A 490 2.79 -22.63 -5.31
CA ARG A 490 3.84 -21.92 -4.55
C ARG A 490 3.74 -22.17 -3.04
N GLU A 491 2.53 -22.25 -2.46
CA GLU A 491 2.32 -22.56 -1.04
C GLU A 491 2.81 -23.94 -0.66
N LYS A 492 2.69 -24.95 -1.54
CA LYS A 492 3.20 -26.29 -1.31
C LYS A 492 4.73 -26.38 -1.36
N ASP A 493 5.37 -25.54 -2.17
CA ASP A 493 6.83 -25.54 -2.33
C ASP A 493 7.55 -24.70 -1.23
N SER A 494 6.81 -23.95 -0.42
CA SER A 494 7.38 -22.98 0.54
C SER A 494 7.86 -23.56 1.88
N SER A 495 7.80 -24.88 2.10
CA SER A 495 8.15 -25.50 3.39
C SER A 495 9.67 -25.62 3.64
N ASN A 496 10.51 -25.44 2.62
CA ASN A 496 11.96 -25.49 2.71
C ASN A 496 12.55 -24.12 2.32
N LEU A 497 13.60 -23.70 3.03
CA LEU A 497 14.40 -22.55 2.62
C LEU A 497 15.27 -23.00 1.44
N GLU A 498 14.75 -22.83 0.23
CA GLU A 498 15.51 -23.12 -0.97
C GLU A 498 16.40 -21.92 -1.28
N ILE A 499 17.72 -22.15 -1.32
CA ILE A 499 18.69 -21.17 -1.83
C ILE A 499 18.80 -21.43 -3.32
N HIS A 500 18.08 -20.66 -4.12
CA HIS A 500 18.07 -20.81 -5.56
C HIS A 500 19.06 -19.87 -6.21
N ASN A 501 20.00 -20.44 -6.96
CA ASN A 501 20.72 -19.72 -8.01
C ASN A 501 19.96 -19.91 -9.33
N GLU A 502 18.73 -19.39 -9.42
CA GLU A 502 18.01 -19.42 -10.67
C GLU A 502 18.67 -18.48 -11.70
N ARG A 503 19.00 -19.06 -12.83
CA ARG A 503 19.46 -18.32 -14.02
C ARG A 503 18.31 -17.66 -14.76
#